data_1f4f40624575fe1b4f4be974ea929394
#
_entry.id   1f4f40624575fe1b4f4be974ea929394
#
_cell.length_a   1.000
_cell.length_b   1.000
_cell.length_c   1.000
_cell.angle_alpha   90.00
_cell.angle_beta   90.00
_cell.angle_gamma   90.00
#
_symmetry.space_group_name_H-M   'P 1'
#
loop_
_entity.id
_entity.type
_entity.pdbx_description
1 polymer ?
#
loop_
_entity_poly.entity_id
_entity_poly.type
_entity_poly.pdbx_seq_one_letter_code
_entity_poly.pdbx_strand_id
1 'polypeptide(L)'
;MNRTKSNIKLFVVSVFLESTAIALVAQGYTQFSDTPHFMSTITTDPTLNSSNQNPTPPVKSYNLTSRVVVDGAYAFNEALKYHPMKSDYLGTPLKNGRYHNPDYPFLLSFKDVRKWKKQTNPYLAFKKTDTFQLPVAADLSWMNNDSIDGVAWLGHATFFIRMGGVTLITDPVFGNASRVLKRYSKMPVKPENLPAINYVLLSHDHRDHMDYQSMRTLSKLNPNAQYLCGLSTAKLLKKFNRKGDVQEAGWYQQYQLDDQIIRITYLPTRHWCRRWITDTNKHLWGAFVIEVGGKVIYFGGDSGYGKHYLETKELFPNIDLAILGIGAYQPEWFMESNHSSPAKAYQSFLDLGAKSMVPMHYGTFDLSDEPIGEPAEKLLQIAIENKMTQRVLIPALGQNIMAMMPK
;
A
#
# COMPACT_ATOMS: atom_id res chain seq x y z
N MET A 1 14.06 14.34 -41.76
CA MET A 1 15.04 14.32 -40.65
C MET A 1 14.56 15.14 -39.43
N ASN A 2 13.32 15.01 -38.95
CA ASN A 2 12.78 15.83 -37.83
C ASN A 2 11.82 15.11 -36.91
N ARG A 3 11.86 13.77 -36.83
CA ARG A 3 10.98 12.97 -35.91
C ARG A 3 11.71 12.44 -34.66
N THR A 4 13.02 12.52 -34.58
CA THR A 4 13.82 11.93 -33.48
C THR A 4 14.04 12.86 -32.28
N LYS A 5 13.91 14.18 -32.43
CA LYS A 5 14.10 15.13 -31.32
C LYS A 5 12.88 15.30 -30.40
N SER A 6 11.67 14.96 -30.88
CA SER A 6 10.43 15.09 -30.07
C SER A 6 10.29 13.96 -29.03
N ASN A 7 10.76 12.76 -29.36
CA ASN A 7 10.62 11.59 -28.48
C ASN A 7 11.58 11.59 -27.28
N ILE A 8 12.72 12.25 -27.38
CA ILE A 8 13.72 12.35 -26.31
C ILE A 8 13.24 13.32 -25.21
N LYS A 9 12.55 14.41 -25.56
CA LYS A 9 12.00 15.35 -24.57
C LYS A 9 10.84 14.77 -23.76
N LEU A 10 10.02 13.88 -24.36
CA LEU A 10 8.92 13.23 -23.65
C LEU A 10 9.41 12.13 -22.70
N PHE A 11 10.48 11.41 -23.04
CA PHE A 11 11.07 10.36 -22.20
C PHE A 11 11.68 10.93 -20.90
N VAL A 12 12.28 12.11 -20.98
CA VAL A 12 12.86 12.82 -19.83
C VAL A 12 11.79 13.23 -18.82
N VAL A 13 10.57 13.57 -19.26
CA VAL A 13 9.50 14.07 -18.38
C VAL A 13 8.84 12.98 -17.54
N SER A 14 8.76 11.73 -18.01
CA SER A 14 8.17 10.64 -17.23
C SER A 14 9.09 10.11 -16.14
N VAL A 15 10.38 10.10 -16.41
CA VAL A 15 11.42 9.80 -15.40
C VAL A 15 11.46 10.92 -14.35
N PHE A 16 11.11 12.15 -14.73
CA PHE A 16 11.12 13.32 -13.85
C PHE A 16 9.99 13.35 -12.78
N LEU A 17 8.87 12.68 -12.97
CA LEU A 17 7.79 12.61 -11.96
C LEU A 17 8.08 11.64 -10.80
N GLU A 18 8.99 10.67 -11.03
CA GLU A 18 9.44 9.73 -10.01
C GLU A 18 10.85 10.05 -9.47
N SER A 19 11.65 10.86 -10.17
CA SER A 19 13.09 10.98 -9.93
C SER A 19 13.57 12.32 -9.39
N THR A 20 12.73 13.29 -9.18
CA THR A 20 13.17 14.64 -8.83
C THR A 20 13.18 14.96 -7.33
N ALA A 21 12.90 13.99 -6.47
CA ALA A 21 13.23 14.11 -5.04
C ALA A 21 14.73 13.89 -4.73
N ILE A 22 15.54 13.33 -5.65
CA ILE A 22 16.85 12.74 -5.29
C ILE A 22 18.07 13.31 -6.03
N ALA A 23 17.93 14.20 -7.00
CA ALA A 23 19.08 14.60 -7.85
C ALA A 23 20.12 15.54 -7.20
N LEU A 24 20.07 15.82 -5.89
CA LEU A 24 20.97 16.77 -5.21
C LEU A 24 21.79 16.20 -4.04
N VAL A 25 21.78 14.88 -3.80
CA VAL A 25 22.46 14.28 -2.63
C VAL A 25 23.79 13.55 -2.97
N ALA A 26 24.26 13.57 -4.20
CA ALA A 26 25.43 12.77 -4.63
C ALA A 26 26.79 13.44 -4.49
N GLN A 27 26.96 14.48 -3.71
CA GLN A 27 28.32 15.02 -3.42
C GLN A 27 28.46 15.42 -1.95
N GLY A 28 29.22 14.64 -1.22
CA GLY A 28 29.85 15.08 0.04
C GLY A 28 29.53 14.25 1.27
N TYR A 29 30.11 13.07 1.44
CA TYR A 29 30.31 12.45 2.74
C TYR A 29 31.79 12.19 2.96
N THR A 30 32.38 12.93 3.90
CA THR A 30 33.58 12.53 4.64
C THR A 30 33.35 12.79 6.13
N GLN A 31 33.42 11.71 6.89
CA GLN A 31 33.77 11.51 8.30
C GLN A 31 33.32 12.52 9.36
N PHE A 32 32.60 12.04 10.37
CA PHE A 32 32.98 12.20 11.79
C PHE A 32 32.42 11.02 12.58
N SER A 33 33.36 10.40 13.32
CA SER A 33 33.14 9.34 14.32
C SER A 33 32.78 9.98 15.65
N ASP A 34 31.85 9.37 16.40
CA ASP A 34 32.01 8.98 17.81
C ASP A 34 30.66 8.45 18.34
N THR A 35 30.66 7.17 18.65
CA THR A 35 29.60 6.46 19.35
C THR A 35 30.08 6.02 20.75
N PRO A 36 29.20 5.94 21.73
CA PRO A 36 29.44 5.04 22.87
C PRO A 36 28.76 3.68 22.61
N HIS A 37 29.58 2.65 22.71
CA HIS A 37 29.21 1.24 22.61
C HIS A 37 28.28 0.80 23.74
N PHE A 38 27.21 0.09 23.38
CA PHE A 38 26.63 -0.95 24.22
C PHE A 38 26.75 -2.28 23.48
N MET A 39 27.69 -3.11 23.92
CA MET A 39 27.82 -4.49 23.47
C MET A 39 26.86 -5.37 24.26
N SER A 40 25.98 -6.10 23.59
CA SER A 40 25.42 -7.36 24.05
C SER A 40 25.72 -8.43 23.03
N THR A 41 26.53 -9.38 23.42
CA THR A 41 26.89 -10.58 22.67
C THR A 41 25.70 -11.51 22.54
N ILE A 42 25.28 -11.77 21.31
CA ILE A 42 24.32 -12.84 20.99
C ILE A 42 25.10 -13.97 20.33
N THR A 43 25.17 -15.09 21.04
CA THR A 43 25.63 -16.38 20.50
C THR A 43 24.59 -16.94 19.55
N THR A 44 25.00 -17.18 18.32
CA THR A 44 24.18 -17.86 17.30
C THR A 44 24.32 -19.37 17.45
N ASP A 45 23.22 -20.05 17.71
CA ASP A 45 23.10 -21.51 17.61
C ASP A 45 22.78 -21.89 16.13
N PRO A 46 23.59 -22.75 15.48
CA PRO A 46 23.43 -23.07 14.05
C PRO A 46 22.53 -24.27 13.75
N THR A 47 21.68 -24.74 14.67
CA THR A 47 20.89 -25.97 14.45
C THR A 47 19.37 -25.74 14.48
N LEU A 48 18.82 -24.98 13.52
CA LEU A 48 17.40 -25.01 13.22
C LEU A 48 17.18 -25.12 11.71
N ASN A 49 17.54 -26.29 11.18
CA ASN A 49 17.07 -26.76 9.89
C ASN A 49 16.01 -27.84 10.14
N SER A 50 14.75 -27.50 10.12
CA SER A 50 13.67 -28.46 9.89
C SER A 50 12.55 -27.79 9.09
N SER A 51 12.52 -28.13 7.82
CA SER A 51 11.43 -27.87 6.89
C SER A 51 10.20 -28.71 7.30
N ASN A 52 9.38 -28.17 8.20
CA ASN A 52 7.99 -28.60 8.34
C ASN A 52 7.09 -27.50 7.79
N GLN A 53 7.00 -27.45 6.45
CA GLN A 53 5.90 -26.74 5.81
C GLN A 53 4.67 -27.64 5.92
N ASN A 54 3.81 -27.40 6.90
CA ASN A 54 2.44 -27.88 6.83
C ASN A 54 1.82 -27.23 5.58
N PRO A 55 1.22 -28.00 4.66
CA PRO A 55 0.58 -27.43 3.48
C PRO A 55 -0.57 -26.56 3.95
N THR A 56 -0.51 -25.25 3.65
CA THR A 56 -1.66 -24.36 3.72
C THR A 56 -2.81 -25.06 2.99
N PRO A 57 -4.05 -25.07 3.56
CA PRO A 57 -5.16 -25.71 2.90
C PRO A 57 -5.30 -25.15 1.48
N PRO A 58 -5.56 -26.00 0.46
CA PRO A 58 -5.63 -25.54 -0.90
C PRO A 58 -6.77 -24.52 -1.03
N VAL A 59 -6.40 -23.28 -1.36
CA VAL A 59 -7.37 -22.28 -1.77
C VAL A 59 -8.08 -22.82 -3.02
N LYS A 60 -9.40 -22.89 -3.00
CA LYS A 60 -10.16 -23.30 -4.18
C LYS A 60 -9.80 -22.37 -5.32
N SER A 61 -9.14 -22.87 -6.36
CA SER A 61 -8.87 -22.11 -7.57
C SER A 61 -10.18 -21.88 -8.31
N TYR A 62 -10.64 -20.66 -8.31
CA TYR A 62 -11.74 -20.25 -9.20
C TYR A 62 -11.09 -19.81 -10.51
N ASN A 63 -11.20 -20.64 -11.56
CA ASN A 63 -10.78 -20.31 -12.93
C ASN A 63 -11.67 -19.19 -13.52
N LEU A 64 -11.65 -18.03 -12.88
CA LEU A 64 -12.35 -16.84 -13.33
C LEU A 64 -11.40 -16.01 -14.18
N THR A 65 -11.45 -16.25 -15.49
CA THR A 65 -10.98 -15.23 -16.42
C THR A 65 -11.73 -13.93 -16.09
N SER A 66 -10.97 -12.89 -15.79
CA SER A 66 -11.49 -11.53 -15.58
C SER A 66 -12.51 -11.18 -16.68
N ARG A 67 -13.80 -11.12 -16.33
CA ARG A 67 -14.90 -10.79 -17.24
C ARG A 67 -15.25 -9.32 -17.10
N VAL A 68 -14.28 -8.46 -17.40
CA VAL A 68 -14.50 -7.02 -17.38
C VAL A 68 -15.39 -6.62 -18.54
N VAL A 69 -16.55 -6.08 -18.23
CA VAL A 69 -17.51 -5.54 -19.17
C VAL A 69 -17.48 -4.03 -19.09
N VAL A 70 -17.63 -3.38 -20.26
CA VAL A 70 -17.85 -1.93 -20.36
C VAL A 70 -19.26 -1.74 -20.94
N ASP A 71 -20.13 -1.15 -20.11
CA ASP A 71 -21.49 -0.78 -20.50
C ASP A 71 -21.65 0.74 -20.43
N GLY A 72 -21.68 1.35 -21.60
CA GLY A 72 -21.75 2.82 -21.72
C GLY A 72 -20.58 3.52 -21.06
N ALA A 73 -20.87 4.24 -19.97
CA ALA A 73 -19.90 5.02 -19.21
C ALA A 73 -19.35 4.29 -17.96
N TYR A 74 -19.63 3.00 -17.82
CA TYR A 74 -19.32 2.22 -16.63
C TYR A 74 -18.56 0.94 -16.97
N ALA A 75 -17.70 0.48 -16.06
CA ALA A 75 -17.00 -0.78 -16.15
C ALA A 75 -17.15 -1.58 -14.86
N PHE A 76 -17.31 -2.89 -15.00
CA PHE A 76 -17.43 -3.83 -13.87
C PHE A 76 -16.98 -5.23 -14.29
N ASN A 77 -16.79 -6.10 -13.33
CA ASN A 77 -16.59 -7.53 -13.59
C ASN A 77 -17.93 -8.26 -13.40
N GLU A 78 -18.51 -8.77 -14.48
CA GLU A 78 -19.83 -9.43 -14.45
C GLU A 78 -19.88 -10.73 -13.63
N ALA A 79 -18.71 -11.32 -13.33
CA ALA A 79 -18.60 -12.50 -12.49
C ALA A 79 -18.65 -12.19 -10.98
N LEU A 80 -18.48 -10.92 -10.59
CA LEU A 80 -18.42 -10.51 -9.19
C LEU A 80 -19.71 -9.82 -8.75
N LYS A 81 -20.09 -10.07 -7.50
CA LYS A 81 -21.25 -9.41 -6.89
C LYS A 81 -20.83 -8.06 -6.29
N TYR A 82 -21.78 -7.15 -6.28
CA TYR A 82 -21.64 -5.91 -5.51
C TYR A 82 -21.91 -6.17 -4.02
N HIS A 83 -21.37 -5.30 -3.16
CA HIS A 83 -21.81 -5.24 -1.78
C HIS A 83 -23.33 -5.06 -1.71
N PRO A 84 -24.08 -5.76 -0.82
CA PRO A 84 -25.54 -5.74 -0.83
C PRO A 84 -26.17 -4.34 -0.77
N MET A 85 -25.58 -3.41 -0.02
CA MET A 85 -26.04 -2.01 0.05
C MET A 85 -25.67 -1.16 -1.18
N LYS A 86 -24.98 -1.72 -2.18
CA LYS A 86 -24.61 -1.09 -3.47
C LYS A 86 -25.07 -1.96 -4.63
N SER A 87 -26.10 -2.77 -4.45
CA SER A 87 -26.62 -3.67 -5.50
C SER A 87 -27.14 -2.94 -6.74
N ASP A 88 -27.49 -1.67 -6.62
CA ASP A 88 -27.91 -0.74 -7.68
C ASP A 88 -26.78 0.06 -8.33
N TYR A 89 -25.52 -0.17 -7.89
CA TYR A 89 -24.37 0.54 -8.45
C TYR A 89 -24.11 0.11 -9.90
N LEU A 90 -24.14 1.06 -10.82
CA LEU A 90 -24.06 0.81 -12.26
C LEU A 90 -22.68 0.34 -12.74
N GLY A 91 -21.65 0.50 -11.92
CA GLY A 91 -20.26 0.18 -12.23
C GLY A 91 -19.31 1.35 -12.03
N THR A 92 -18.03 1.07 -12.13
CA THR A 92 -16.97 2.08 -11.97
C THR A 92 -16.97 3.03 -13.17
N PRO A 93 -17.06 4.36 -12.95
CA PRO A 93 -17.13 5.33 -14.04
C PRO A 93 -15.91 5.26 -14.97
N LEU A 94 -16.16 5.19 -16.27
CA LEU A 94 -15.15 5.09 -17.33
C LEU A 94 -15.44 6.11 -18.45
N LYS A 95 -14.46 6.95 -18.77
CA LYS A 95 -14.54 7.93 -19.85
C LYS A 95 -13.29 7.87 -20.71
N ASN A 96 -13.47 7.68 -22.04
CA ASN A 96 -12.36 7.59 -22.99
C ASN A 96 -11.31 6.54 -22.60
N GLY A 97 -11.75 5.39 -22.09
CA GLY A 97 -10.88 4.30 -21.65
C GLY A 97 -10.06 4.62 -20.40
N ARG A 98 -10.50 5.57 -19.58
CA ARG A 98 -9.88 5.98 -18.30
C ARG A 98 -10.90 5.99 -17.20
N TYR A 99 -10.57 5.36 -16.08
CA TYR A 99 -11.37 5.42 -14.86
C TYR A 99 -11.33 6.82 -14.27
N HIS A 100 -12.43 7.24 -13.69
CA HIS A 100 -12.49 8.52 -12.98
C HIS A 100 -13.41 8.40 -11.77
N ASN A 101 -13.05 9.13 -10.72
CA ASN A 101 -13.92 9.29 -9.56
C ASN A 101 -14.66 10.63 -9.72
N PRO A 102 -16.00 10.63 -9.91
CA PRO A 102 -16.77 11.86 -10.08
C PRO A 102 -16.68 12.82 -8.88
N ASP A 103 -16.55 12.26 -7.67
CA ASP A 103 -16.43 13.05 -6.44
C ASP A 103 -15.04 13.67 -6.27
N TYR A 104 -14.02 13.04 -6.87
CA TYR A 104 -12.61 13.44 -6.75
C TYR A 104 -11.92 13.40 -8.10
N PRO A 105 -12.22 14.34 -9.00
CA PRO A 105 -11.58 14.38 -10.31
C PRO A 105 -10.07 14.60 -10.19
N PHE A 106 -9.30 13.88 -10.98
CA PHE A 106 -7.85 14.07 -11.04
C PHE A 106 -7.52 15.38 -11.74
N LEU A 107 -6.98 16.35 -11.00
CA LEU A 107 -6.76 17.73 -11.48
C LEU A 107 -5.29 18.10 -11.65
N LEU A 108 -4.33 17.25 -11.23
CA LEU A 108 -2.92 17.59 -11.28
C LEU A 108 -2.40 17.70 -12.72
N SER A 109 -1.75 18.81 -13.00
CA SER A 109 -1.18 19.13 -14.31
C SER A 109 0.36 19.17 -14.29
N PHE A 110 0.99 19.13 -15.48
CA PHE A 110 2.41 19.39 -15.60
C PHE A 110 2.86 20.76 -15.09
N LYS A 111 1.95 21.76 -15.11
CA LYS A 111 2.23 23.08 -14.55
C LYS A 111 2.39 23.01 -13.04
N ASP A 112 1.58 22.20 -12.36
CA ASP A 112 1.64 22.02 -10.91
C ASP A 112 2.91 21.30 -10.50
N VAL A 113 3.28 20.23 -11.20
CA VAL A 113 4.58 19.56 -10.99
C VAL A 113 5.75 20.53 -11.17
N ARG A 114 5.72 21.36 -12.24
CA ARG A 114 6.75 22.36 -12.48
C ARG A 114 6.78 23.45 -11.42
N LYS A 115 5.62 23.88 -10.93
CA LYS A 115 5.50 24.84 -9.82
C LYS A 115 6.14 24.26 -8.57
N TRP A 116 5.78 23.03 -8.16
CA TRP A 116 6.39 22.35 -7.03
C TRP A 116 7.91 22.26 -7.16
N LYS A 117 8.41 21.82 -8.31
CA LYS A 117 9.88 21.68 -8.55
C LYS A 117 10.65 23.00 -8.53
N LYS A 118 9.99 24.14 -8.69
CA LYS A 118 10.60 25.45 -8.58
C LYS A 118 10.58 26.00 -7.15
N GLN A 119 9.76 25.44 -6.28
CA GLN A 119 9.71 25.82 -4.87
C GLN A 119 10.91 25.24 -4.14
N THR A 120 11.45 26.01 -3.21
CA THR A 120 12.48 25.48 -2.29
C THR A 120 11.80 24.61 -1.25
N ASN A 121 12.23 23.35 -1.12
CA ASN A 121 11.79 22.51 -0.03
C ASN A 121 12.31 23.08 1.29
N PRO A 122 11.44 23.48 2.24
CA PRO A 122 11.85 24.07 3.51
C PRO A 122 12.60 23.10 4.41
N TYR A 123 12.42 21.79 4.20
CA TYR A 123 13.06 20.72 4.97
C TYR A 123 14.36 20.18 4.35
N LEU A 124 14.82 20.75 3.23
CA LEU A 124 15.97 20.22 2.49
C LEU A 124 17.24 20.11 3.34
N ALA A 125 17.50 21.10 4.20
CA ALA A 125 18.65 21.08 5.10
C ALA A 125 18.54 19.96 6.13
N PHE A 126 17.38 19.81 6.77
CA PHE A 126 17.10 18.75 7.73
C PHE A 126 17.20 17.36 7.08
N LYS A 127 16.57 17.14 5.92
CA LYS A 127 16.58 15.84 5.21
C LYS A 127 17.98 15.36 4.83
N LYS A 128 18.95 16.27 4.65
CA LYS A 128 20.34 15.90 4.37
C LYS A 128 21.07 15.26 5.57
N THR A 129 20.62 15.56 6.77
CA THR A 129 21.20 15.05 8.02
C THR A 129 20.26 14.10 8.77
N ASP A 130 19.07 13.84 8.19
CA ASP A 130 18.07 12.95 8.79
C ASP A 130 18.57 11.50 8.76
N THR A 131 18.70 10.92 9.94
CA THR A 131 19.12 9.53 10.16
C THR A 131 17.96 8.63 10.58
N PHE A 132 16.73 9.10 10.43
CA PHE A 132 15.55 8.34 10.82
C PHE A 132 15.53 6.95 10.18
N GLN A 133 15.23 5.94 10.99
CA GLN A 133 15.00 4.58 10.56
C GLN A 133 13.78 4.05 11.29
N LEU A 134 12.90 3.36 10.55
CA LEU A 134 11.80 2.64 11.21
C LEU A 134 12.36 1.55 12.13
N PRO A 135 11.89 1.46 13.38
CA PRO A 135 12.28 0.39 14.28
C PRO A 135 11.81 -0.97 13.73
N VAL A 136 12.58 -2.01 13.98
CA VAL A 136 12.24 -3.40 13.66
C VAL A 136 11.96 -4.14 14.96
N ALA A 137 10.90 -4.94 14.99
CA ALA A 137 10.57 -5.75 16.16
C ALA A 137 11.69 -6.76 16.47
N ALA A 138 11.99 -6.94 17.75
CA ALA A 138 13.03 -7.88 18.17
C ALA A 138 12.63 -9.34 17.97
N ASP A 139 11.33 -9.64 18.07
CA ASP A 139 10.76 -10.97 17.87
C ASP A 139 9.81 -11.00 16.70
N LEU A 140 10.11 -11.83 15.70
CA LEU A 140 9.32 -12.11 14.51
C LEU A 140 8.82 -13.56 14.47
N SER A 141 9.06 -14.35 15.53
CA SER A 141 8.76 -15.79 15.57
C SER A 141 7.28 -16.08 15.35
N TRP A 142 6.40 -15.18 15.79
CA TRP A 142 4.95 -15.30 15.60
C TRP A 142 4.55 -15.43 14.12
N MET A 143 5.33 -14.83 13.20
CA MET A 143 5.04 -14.91 11.76
C MET A 143 5.16 -16.34 11.22
N ASN A 144 5.99 -17.17 11.84
CA ASN A 144 6.18 -18.58 11.46
C ASN A 144 5.36 -19.56 12.31
N ASN A 145 4.53 -19.06 13.23
CA ASN A 145 3.61 -19.89 14.01
C ASN A 145 2.18 -19.77 13.47
N ASP A 146 1.74 -20.78 12.73
CA ASP A 146 0.43 -20.79 12.04
C ASP A 146 -0.77 -20.70 12.99
N SER A 147 -0.58 -20.94 14.28
CA SER A 147 -1.64 -20.81 15.29
C SER A 147 -1.83 -19.38 15.79
N ILE A 148 -0.97 -18.44 15.39
CA ILE A 148 -1.04 -17.05 15.86
C ILE A 148 -1.55 -16.15 14.74
N ASP A 149 -2.75 -15.63 14.91
CA ASP A 149 -3.26 -14.58 14.05
C ASP A 149 -2.50 -13.26 14.27
N GLY A 150 -2.33 -12.49 13.19
CA GLY A 150 -1.60 -11.24 13.30
C GLY A 150 -1.55 -10.43 12.01
N VAL A 151 -1.20 -9.18 12.20
CA VAL A 151 -0.94 -8.21 11.13
C VAL A 151 0.45 -7.62 11.38
N ALA A 152 1.34 -7.69 10.40
CA ALA A 152 2.68 -7.10 10.44
C ALA A 152 2.86 -6.05 9.36
N TRP A 153 3.36 -4.86 9.75
CA TRP A 153 3.83 -3.89 8.79
C TRP A 153 5.25 -4.24 8.32
N LEU A 154 5.44 -4.38 7.00
CA LEU A 154 6.73 -4.70 6.39
C LEU A 154 7.41 -3.46 5.76
N GLY A 155 6.79 -2.30 5.92
CA GLY A 155 7.22 -1.01 5.40
C GLY A 155 6.38 -0.52 4.23
N HIS A 156 6.28 0.81 4.08
CA HIS A 156 5.43 1.52 3.13
C HIS A 156 3.95 1.07 3.22
N ALA A 157 3.40 0.51 2.16
CA ALA A 157 2.03 -0.06 2.12
C ALA A 157 2.03 -1.60 2.14
N THR A 158 3.17 -2.23 2.44
CA THR A 158 3.29 -3.68 2.50
C THR A 158 2.94 -4.20 3.88
N PHE A 159 1.87 -4.98 4.00
CA PHE A 159 1.46 -5.67 5.22
C PHE A 159 1.35 -7.16 4.96
N PHE A 160 1.86 -7.95 5.90
CA PHE A 160 1.55 -9.37 6.02
C PHE A 160 0.39 -9.52 7.01
N ILE A 161 -0.65 -10.26 6.61
CA ILE A 161 -1.84 -10.52 7.41
C ILE A 161 -2.04 -12.03 7.47
N ARG A 162 -2.16 -12.58 8.67
CA ARG A 162 -2.64 -13.94 8.89
C ARG A 162 -3.79 -13.92 9.87
N MET A 163 -4.95 -14.39 9.44
CA MET A 163 -6.17 -14.43 10.22
C MET A 163 -6.99 -15.66 9.83
N GLY A 164 -7.44 -16.43 10.83
CA GLY A 164 -8.29 -17.59 10.58
C GLY A 164 -7.71 -18.64 9.65
N GLY A 165 -6.38 -18.79 9.64
CA GLY A 165 -5.66 -19.73 8.75
C GLY A 165 -5.44 -19.21 7.33
N VAL A 166 -5.84 -17.97 7.00
CA VAL A 166 -5.63 -17.35 5.70
C VAL A 166 -4.50 -16.33 5.78
N THR A 167 -3.63 -16.31 4.78
CA THR A 167 -2.50 -15.39 4.68
C THR A 167 -2.64 -14.46 3.48
N LEU A 168 -2.44 -13.16 3.73
CA LEU A 168 -2.50 -12.12 2.70
C LEU A 168 -1.25 -11.24 2.76
N ILE A 169 -0.92 -10.64 1.62
CA ILE A 169 0.05 -9.56 1.55
C ILE A 169 -0.51 -8.41 0.73
N THR A 170 -0.34 -7.16 1.22
CA THR A 170 -0.79 -5.96 0.51
C THR A 170 0.38 -5.27 -0.15
N ASP A 171 0.16 -4.68 -1.33
CA ASP A 171 1.07 -3.79 -2.07
C ASP A 171 2.57 -4.12 -1.89
N PRO A 172 3.03 -5.31 -2.33
CA PRO A 172 4.34 -5.82 -1.96
C PRO A 172 5.49 -5.10 -2.66
N VAL A 173 6.32 -4.41 -1.87
CA VAL A 173 7.57 -3.77 -2.29
C VAL A 173 8.67 -4.15 -1.31
N PHE A 174 9.50 -5.14 -1.67
CA PHE A 174 10.53 -5.67 -0.77
C PHE A 174 11.86 -4.94 -0.86
N GLY A 175 12.12 -4.27 -1.98
CA GLY A 175 13.34 -3.55 -2.24
C GLY A 175 13.10 -2.07 -2.57
N ASN A 176 13.90 -1.56 -3.49
CA ASN A 176 13.73 -0.22 -4.03
C ASN A 176 12.54 -0.18 -4.98
N ALA A 177 11.67 0.80 -4.87
CA ALA A 177 10.52 0.95 -5.76
C ALA A 177 10.95 1.33 -7.20
N SER A 178 12.13 1.95 -7.35
CA SER A 178 12.75 2.20 -8.66
C SER A 178 14.26 2.39 -8.52
N ARG A 179 14.95 2.65 -9.64
CA ARG A 179 16.39 2.97 -9.62
C ARG A 179 16.73 4.21 -8.81
N VAL A 180 15.80 5.14 -8.72
CA VAL A 180 15.95 6.43 -8.03
C VAL A 180 15.21 6.48 -6.69
N LEU A 181 14.13 5.74 -6.55
CA LEU A 181 13.36 5.67 -5.31
C LEU A 181 13.88 4.50 -4.47
N LYS A 182 14.85 4.83 -3.62
CA LYS A 182 15.54 3.86 -2.75
C LYS A 182 14.75 3.63 -1.48
N ARG A 183 14.84 2.40 -0.97
CA ARG A 183 14.30 2.04 0.34
C ARG A 183 15.25 2.51 1.44
N TYR A 184 14.76 3.28 2.38
CA TYR A 184 15.49 3.77 3.55
C TYR A 184 15.45 2.72 4.68
N SER A 185 14.26 2.33 5.12
CA SER A 185 14.10 1.37 6.20
C SER A 185 14.27 -0.07 5.73
N LYS A 186 14.98 -0.89 6.49
CA LYS A 186 15.24 -2.29 6.16
C LYS A 186 13.95 -3.11 6.20
N MET A 187 13.85 -4.13 5.33
CA MET A 187 12.82 -5.16 5.48
C MET A 187 13.04 -5.92 6.79
N PRO A 188 11.98 -6.14 7.59
CA PRO A 188 12.11 -6.89 8.85
C PRO A 188 12.39 -8.38 8.62
N VAL A 189 11.95 -8.91 7.50
CA VAL A 189 12.08 -10.34 7.13
C VAL A 189 12.39 -10.45 5.63
N LYS A 190 13.23 -11.39 5.25
CA LYS A 190 13.47 -11.68 3.82
C LYS A 190 12.22 -12.28 3.19
N PRO A 191 11.90 -11.99 1.91
CA PRO A 191 10.72 -12.56 1.24
C PRO A 191 10.66 -14.08 1.27
N GLU A 192 11.84 -14.75 1.21
CA GLU A 192 11.96 -16.20 1.25
C GLU A 192 11.60 -16.80 2.62
N ASN A 193 11.61 -15.97 3.67
CA ASN A 193 11.28 -16.38 5.04
C ASN A 193 9.85 -15.97 5.44
N LEU A 194 9.09 -15.38 4.52
CA LEU A 194 7.65 -15.15 4.75
C LEU A 194 6.90 -16.47 4.67
N PRO A 195 5.87 -16.68 5.50
CA PRO A 195 4.95 -17.79 5.34
C PRO A 195 4.32 -17.83 3.94
N ALA A 196 3.79 -18.97 3.54
CA ALA A 196 3.08 -19.11 2.28
C ALA A 196 1.91 -18.10 2.21
N ILE A 197 1.75 -17.44 1.05
CA ILE A 197 0.73 -16.41 0.83
C ILE A 197 -0.41 -16.98 0.01
N ASN A 198 -1.64 -16.84 0.51
CA ASN A 198 -2.86 -17.20 -0.22
C ASN A 198 -3.31 -16.09 -1.18
N TYR A 199 -3.30 -14.84 -0.72
CA TYR A 199 -3.81 -13.70 -1.48
C TYR A 199 -2.82 -12.54 -1.52
N VAL A 200 -2.63 -11.97 -2.71
CA VAL A 200 -1.86 -10.74 -2.94
C VAL A 200 -2.83 -9.63 -3.33
N LEU A 201 -2.96 -8.61 -2.50
CA LEU A 201 -3.85 -7.48 -2.72
C LEU A 201 -3.06 -6.31 -3.29
N LEU A 202 -3.53 -5.73 -4.39
CA LEU A 202 -2.91 -4.60 -5.07
C LEU A 202 -3.89 -3.44 -5.16
N SER A 203 -3.64 -2.39 -4.37
CA SER A 203 -4.50 -1.22 -4.33
C SER A 203 -4.50 -0.44 -5.65
N HIS A 204 -3.33 -0.28 -6.26
CA HIS A 204 -3.16 0.41 -7.55
C HIS A 204 -1.78 0.11 -8.18
N ASP A 205 -1.48 0.72 -9.33
CA ASP A 205 -0.33 0.37 -10.14
C ASP A 205 0.91 1.25 -9.97
N HIS A 206 0.95 2.18 -9.01
CA HIS A 206 2.16 2.95 -8.72
C HIS A 206 3.32 2.03 -8.34
N ARG A 207 4.56 2.47 -8.59
CA ARG A 207 5.74 1.59 -8.47
C ARG A 207 6.09 1.23 -7.03
N ASP A 208 5.73 2.07 -6.10
CA ASP A 208 5.87 1.89 -4.65
C ASP A 208 4.77 1.05 -4.02
N HIS A 209 3.78 0.59 -4.82
CA HIS A 209 2.72 -0.35 -4.43
C HIS A 209 2.78 -1.65 -5.23
N MET A 210 3.20 -1.59 -6.48
CA MET A 210 3.31 -2.73 -7.38
C MET A 210 4.72 -2.78 -7.99
N ASP A 211 5.70 -3.28 -7.22
CA ASP A 211 7.07 -3.40 -7.68
C ASP A 211 7.30 -4.68 -8.52
N TYR A 212 8.01 -4.52 -9.64
CA TYR A 212 8.29 -5.62 -10.56
C TYR A 212 9.05 -6.78 -9.91
N GLN A 213 10.10 -6.47 -9.15
CA GLN A 213 10.96 -7.51 -8.56
C GLN A 213 10.23 -8.24 -7.43
N SER A 214 9.50 -7.51 -6.61
CA SER A 214 8.70 -8.06 -5.52
C SER A 214 7.60 -8.98 -6.06
N MET A 215 6.87 -8.55 -7.10
CA MET A 215 5.85 -9.36 -7.76
C MET A 215 6.43 -10.64 -8.35
N ARG A 216 7.60 -10.55 -9.00
CA ARG A 216 8.30 -11.71 -9.55
C ARG A 216 8.76 -12.67 -8.47
N THR A 217 9.26 -12.15 -7.35
CA THR A 217 9.70 -12.96 -6.20
C THR A 217 8.51 -13.69 -5.58
N LEU A 218 7.42 -12.97 -5.30
CA LEU A 218 6.18 -13.57 -4.76
C LEU A 218 5.62 -14.67 -5.67
N SER A 219 5.54 -14.41 -6.97
CA SER A 219 5.03 -15.40 -7.93
C SER A 219 5.85 -16.67 -7.99
N LYS A 220 7.16 -16.60 -7.70
CA LYS A 220 8.02 -17.78 -7.62
C LYS A 220 7.84 -18.54 -6.31
N LEU A 221 7.78 -17.80 -5.19
CA LEU A 221 7.66 -18.36 -3.85
C LEU A 221 6.25 -18.91 -3.60
N ASN A 222 5.23 -18.27 -4.18
CA ASN A 222 3.81 -18.58 -3.98
C ASN A 222 3.08 -18.76 -5.33
N PRO A 223 3.37 -19.84 -6.07
CA PRO A 223 2.82 -20.03 -7.42
C PRO A 223 1.30 -20.22 -7.46
N ASN A 224 0.69 -20.56 -6.33
CA ASN A 224 -0.75 -20.77 -6.18
C ASN A 224 -1.47 -19.55 -5.55
N ALA A 225 -0.76 -18.47 -5.23
CA ALA A 225 -1.39 -17.28 -4.68
C ALA A 225 -2.35 -16.64 -5.70
N GLN A 226 -3.51 -16.22 -5.23
CA GLN A 226 -4.45 -15.42 -6.01
C GLN A 226 -4.12 -13.93 -5.89
N TYR A 227 -4.22 -13.21 -7.00
CA TYR A 227 -3.97 -11.77 -7.06
C TYR A 227 -5.29 -11.03 -7.20
N LEU A 228 -5.55 -10.12 -6.28
CA LEU A 228 -6.78 -9.33 -6.19
C LEU A 228 -6.43 -7.87 -6.47
N CYS A 229 -7.05 -7.26 -7.48
CA CYS A 229 -6.72 -5.91 -7.93
C CYS A 229 -7.90 -5.19 -8.56
N GLY A 230 -7.75 -3.90 -8.84
CA GLY A 230 -8.73 -3.12 -9.58
C GLY A 230 -8.78 -3.48 -11.06
N LEU A 231 -9.90 -3.14 -11.71
CA LEU A 231 -10.14 -3.38 -13.14
C LEU A 231 -8.98 -2.94 -14.03
N SER A 232 -8.73 -3.68 -15.09
CA SER A 232 -7.71 -3.47 -16.12
C SER A 232 -6.25 -3.66 -15.65
N THR A 233 -6.00 -4.11 -14.40
CA THR A 233 -4.66 -4.33 -13.84
C THR A 233 -4.08 -5.70 -14.20
N ALA A 234 -4.91 -6.71 -14.48
CA ALA A 234 -4.48 -8.08 -14.77
C ALA A 234 -3.46 -8.18 -15.92
N LYS A 235 -3.56 -7.33 -16.94
CA LYS A 235 -2.57 -7.29 -18.03
C LYS A 235 -1.16 -6.95 -17.57
N LEU A 236 -1.02 -6.14 -16.52
CA LEU A 236 0.27 -5.83 -15.92
C LEU A 236 0.78 -7.05 -15.16
N LEU A 237 -0.09 -7.72 -14.41
CA LEU A 237 0.24 -8.88 -13.59
C LEU A 237 0.66 -10.11 -14.41
N LYS A 238 0.04 -10.35 -15.55
CA LYS A 238 0.41 -11.44 -16.47
C LYS A 238 1.88 -11.39 -16.93
N LYS A 239 2.51 -10.23 -16.88
CA LYS A 239 3.95 -10.08 -17.18
C LYS A 239 4.83 -10.69 -16.08
N PHE A 240 4.34 -10.76 -14.85
CA PHE A 240 5.06 -11.21 -13.67
C PHE A 240 4.65 -12.61 -13.25
N ASN A 241 3.36 -12.86 -13.22
CA ASN A 241 2.75 -14.13 -12.83
C ASN A 241 1.98 -14.73 -14.00
N ARG A 242 2.60 -15.65 -14.72
CA ARG A 242 1.99 -16.31 -15.88
C ARG A 242 1.00 -17.41 -15.51
N LYS A 243 1.04 -17.91 -14.28
CA LYS A 243 0.27 -19.07 -13.82
C LYS A 243 -0.73 -18.75 -12.72
N GLY A 244 -0.59 -17.62 -12.02
CA GLY A 244 -1.46 -17.27 -10.89
C GLY A 244 -2.82 -16.75 -11.35
N ASP A 245 -3.83 -17.07 -10.58
CA ASP A 245 -5.17 -16.54 -10.76
C ASP A 245 -5.19 -15.04 -10.41
N VAL A 246 -5.82 -14.26 -11.28
CA VAL A 246 -6.01 -12.81 -11.08
C VAL A 246 -7.50 -12.51 -11.15
N GLN A 247 -8.03 -11.94 -10.09
CA GLN A 247 -9.36 -11.36 -10.09
C GLN A 247 -9.28 -9.83 -10.12
N GLU A 248 -10.06 -9.22 -11.00
CA GLU A 248 -10.20 -7.77 -11.11
C GLU A 248 -11.58 -7.36 -10.63
N ALA A 249 -11.65 -6.38 -9.73
CA ALA A 249 -12.92 -5.85 -9.24
C ALA A 249 -13.10 -4.37 -9.59
N GLY A 250 -14.31 -3.96 -9.87
CA GLY A 250 -14.75 -2.57 -9.84
C GLY A 250 -15.03 -2.12 -8.40
N TRP A 251 -15.26 -0.82 -8.20
CA TRP A 251 -15.63 -0.32 -6.89
C TRP A 251 -16.94 -0.96 -6.40
N TYR A 252 -16.97 -1.27 -5.11
CA TYR A 252 -18.04 -1.94 -4.37
C TYR A 252 -18.25 -3.42 -4.77
N GLN A 253 -17.42 -4.00 -5.62
CA GLN A 253 -17.48 -5.43 -5.95
C GLN A 253 -16.71 -6.27 -4.93
N GLN A 254 -17.24 -7.45 -4.65
CA GLN A 254 -16.65 -8.46 -3.77
C GLN A 254 -15.96 -9.52 -4.62
N TYR A 255 -14.71 -9.84 -4.28
CA TYR A 255 -13.98 -10.92 -4.94
C TYR A 255 -14.62 -12.26 -4.63
N GLN A 256 -14.58 -13.17 -5.60
CA GLN A 256 -15.11 -14.52 -5.44
C GLN A 256 -14.07 -15.40 -4.75
N LEU A 257 -14.20 -15.53 -3.44
CA LEU A 257 -13.34 -16.28 -2.53
C LEU A 257 -14.19 -17.29 -1.75
N ASP A 258 -13.58 -18.01 -0.81
CA ASP A 258 -14.34 -18.80 0.15
C ASP A 258 -14.92 -17.86 1.22
N ASP A 259 -16.16 -17.41 1.03
CA ASP A 259 -16.84 -16.41 1.84
C ASP A 259 -17.21 -16.88 3.27
N GLN A 260 -17.05 -18.16 3.56
CA GLN A 260 -17.14 -18.68 4.93
C GLN A 260 -15.87 -18.37 5.74
N ILE A 261 -14.74 -18.19 5.08
CA ILE A 261 -13.44 -17.94 5.72
C ILE A 261 -13.03 -16.47 5.56
N ILE A 262 -13.20 -15.93 4.35
CA ILE A 262 -12.74 -14.58 3.99
C ILE A 262 -13.66 -13.93 2.97
N ARG A 263 -13.93 -12.65 3.17
CA ARG A 263 -14.61 -11.78 2.20
C ARG A 263 -13.79 -10.53 1.99
N ILE A 264 -13.60 -10.15 0.73
CA ILE A 264 -12.84 -8.94 0.38
C ILE A 264 -13.66 -8.10 -0.60
N THR A 265 -13.88 -6.84 -0.24
CA THR A 265 -14.59 -5.85 -1.06
C THR A 265 -13.61 -4.76 -1.50
N TYR A 266 -13.66 -4.39 -2.79
CA TYR A 266 -12.85 -3.31 -3.35
C TYR A 266 -13.64 -1.99 -3.34
N LEU A 267 -13.04 -0.92 -2.82
CA LEU A 267 -13.72 0.35 -2.57
C LEU A 267 -13.02 1.53 -3.24
N PRO A 268 -13.76 2.64 -3.55
CA PRO A 268 -13.16 3.85 -4.09
C PRO A 268 -12.26 4.56 -3.08
N THR A 269 -11.21 5.23 -3.60
CA THR A 269 -10.39 6.18 -2.86
C THR A 269 -10.22 7.49 -3.62
N ARG A 270 -9.79 8.54 -2.92
CA ARG A 270 -9.41 9.81 -3.53
C ARG A 270 -7.96 9.75 -3.98
N HIS A 271 -7.72 9.08 -5.12
CA HIS A 271 -6.39 8.87 -5.67
C HIS A 271 -6.46 8.77 -7.20
N TRP A 272 -5.40 8.29 -7.82
CA TRP A 272 -5.23 8.07 -9.24
C TRP A 272 -4.19 6.97 -9.46
N CYS A 273 -3.98 6.56 -10.73
CA CYS A 273 -2.91 5.63 -11.03
C CYS A 273 -2.21 5.98 -12.34
N ARG A 274 -0.94 5.60 -12.43
CA ARG A 274 -0.13 5.71 -13.64
C ARG A 274 1.18 4.96 -13.48
N ARG A 275 1.51 4.15 -14.47
CA ARG A 275 2.77 3.44 -14.53
C ARG A 275 3.66 3.93 -15.66
N TRP A 276 3.06 4.44 -16.75
CA TRP A 276 3.72 4.97 -17.93
C TRP A 276 3.18 6.35 -18.29
N ILE A 277 3.84 7.03 -19.24
CA ILE A 277 3.46 8.42 -19.62
C ILE A 277 2.01 8.53 -20.12
N THR A 278 1.49 7.48 -20.78
CA THR A 278 0.22 7.53 -21.53
C THR A 278 -0.91 6.76 -20.88
N ASP A 279 -0.69 6.17 -19.69
CA ASP A 279 -1.65 5.26 -19.07
C ASP A 279 -2.34 5.80 -17.82
N THR A 280 -2.25 7.10 -17.55
CA THR A 280 -2.97 7.72 -16.42
C THR A 280 -4.42 7.23 -16.35
N ASN A 281 -4.80 6.67 -15.21
CA ASN A 281 -6.13 6.14 -14.92
C ASN A 281 -6.67 5.08 -15.91
N LYS A 282 -5.77 4.35 -16.61
CA LYS A 282 -6.17 3.19 -17.42
C LYS A 282 -6.36 1.92 -16.61
N HIS A 283 -5.85 1.88 -15.41
CA HIS A 283 -6.06 0.84 -14.41
C HIS A 283 -6.84 1.45 -13.25
N LEU A 284 -7.60 0.65 -12.53
CA LEU A 284 -8.40 1.14 -11.41
C LEU A 284 -7.58 1.12 -10.13
N TRP A 285 -7.82 2.10 -9.25
CA TRP A 285 -7.24 2.24 -7.91
C TRP A 285 -8.31 2.13 -6.85
N GLY A 286 -7.94 1.75 -5.61
CA GLY A 286 -8.91 1.66 -4.52
C GLY A 286 -8.32 1.11 -3.23
N ALA A 287 -9.21 0.96 -2.25
CA ALA A 287 -8.99 0.36 -0.94
C ALA A 287 -9.60 -1.04 -0.88
N PHE A 288 -9.27 -1.77 0.18
CA PHE A 288 -9.88 -3.07 0.49
C PHE A 288 -10.51 -3.06 1.88
N VAL A 289 -11.72 -3.60 1.99
CA VAL A 289 -12.23 -4.11 3.27
C VAL A 289 -12.06 -5.63 3.26
N ILE A 290 -11.38 -6.13 4.27
CA ILE A 290 -11.01 -7.53 4.45
C ILE A 290 -11.74 -8.05 5.70
N GLU A 291 -12.71 -8.92 5.51
CA GLU A 291 -13.45 -9.60 6.58
C GLU A 291 -12.88 -11.02 6.70
N VAL A 292 -12.17 -11.32 7.77
CA VAL A 292 -11.47 -12.60 7.97
C VAL A 292 -11.24 -12.87 9.46
N GLY A 293 -11.38 -14.13 9.90
CA GLY A 293 -11.15 -14.52 11.28
C GLY A 293 -11.99 -13.73 12.29
N GLY A 294 -13.22 -13.34 11.93
CA GLY A 294 -14.12 -12.53 12.76
C GLY A 294 -13.67 -11.08 12.95
N LYS A 295 -12.72 -10.59 12.15
CA LYS A 295 -12.22 -9.22 12.13
C LYS A 295 -12.51 -8.52 10.81
N VAL A 296 -12.66 -7.20 10.86
CA VAL A 296 -12.83 -6.33 9.70
C VAL A 296 -11.64 -5.37 9.64
N ILE A 297 -10.83 -5.49 8.59
CA ILE A 297 -9.65 -4.67 8.35
C ILE A 297 -9.91 -3.79 7.13
N TYR A 298 -9.77 -2.47 7.29
CA TYR A 298 -9.75 -1.53 6.18
C TYR A 298 -8.29 -1.24 5.80
N PHE A 299 -7.91 -1.62 4.58
CA PHE A 299 -6.63 -1.25 3.98
C PHE A 299 -6.86 -0.14 2.96
N GLY A 300 -6.43 1.08 3.31
CA GLY A 300 -6.78 2.30 2.58
C GLY A 300 -6.09 2.45 1.23
N GLY A 301 -4.97 1.74 0.97
CA GLY A 301 -4.11 2.11 -0.16
C GLY A 301 -3.71 3.59 -0.05
N ASP A 302 -3.51 4.24 -1.19
CA ASP A 302 -3.28 5.68 -1.23
C ASP A 302 -4.59 6.45 -1.37
N SER A 303 -4.73 7.51 -0.58
CA SER A 303 -5.90 8.37 -0.62
C SER A 303 -5.66 9.74 0.02
N GLY A 304 -6.15 10.78 -0.63
CA GLY A 304 -6.49 12.03 0.05
C GLY A 304 -7.74 11.88 0.92
N TYR A 305 -7.94 12.81 1.85
CA TYR A 305 -9.14 12.84 2.68
C TYR A 305 -10.41 13.14 1.87
N GLY A 306 -11.54 12.46 2.22
CA GLY A 306 -12.81 12.67 1.55
C GLY A 306 -13.98 11.88 2.16
N LYS A 307 -15.18 12.09 1.61
CA LYS A 307 -16.44 11.50 2.10
C LYS A 307 -16.51 9.98 2.00
N HIS A 308 -15.66 9.36 1.17
CA HIS A 308 -15.61 7.91 0.99
C HIS A 308 -15.31 7.13 2.29
N TYR A 309 -14.71 7.77 3.28
CA TYR A 309 -14.52 7.17 4.62
C TYR A 309 -15.83 7.03 5.39
N LEU A 310 -16.71 8.05 5.34
CA LEU A 310 -18.06 7.99 5.92
C LEU A 310 -18.92 6.97 5.18
N GLU A 311 -18.87 6.93 3.85
CA GLU A 311 -19.55 5.92 3.05
C GLU A 311 -19.08 4.49 3.39
N THR A 312 -17.78 4.33 3.60
CA THR A 312 -17.22 3.03 4.03
C THR A 312 -17.75 2.61 5.38
N LYS A 313 -17.86 3.53 6.35
CA LYS A 313 -18.46 3.26 7.66
C LYS A 313 -19.92 2.80 7.55
N GLU A 314 -20.69 3.41 6.66
CA GLU A 314 -22.09 2.98 6.42
C GLU A 314 -22.16 1.54 5.91
N LEU A 315 -21.26 1.17 5.00
CA LEU A 315 -21.19 -0.19 4.45
C LEU A 315 -20.60 -1.21 5.44
N PHE A 316 -19.65 -0.79 6.27
CA PHE A 316 -18.88 -1.62 7.20
C PHE A 316 -18.81 -0.95 8.59
N PRO A 317 -19.88 -0.99 9.39
CA PRO A 317 -19.97 -0.22 10.65
C PRO A 317 -19.04 -0.71 11.77
N ASN A 318 -18.43 -1.89 11.62
CA ASN A 318 -17.64 -2.55 12.67
C ASN A 318 -16.18 -2.79 12.25
N ILE A 319 -15.49 -1.79 11.68
CA ILE A 319 -14.08 -1.91 11.33
C ILE A 319 -13.24 -2.05 12.60
N ASP A 320 -12.50 -3.15 12.73
CA ASP A 320 -11.59 -3.39 13.86
C ASP A 320 -10.28 -2.61 13.69
N LEU A 321 -9.69 -2.62 12.48
CA LEU A 321 -8.41 -2.01 12.18
C LEU A 321 -8.46 -1.21 10.88
N ALA A 322 -8.10 0.08 10.93
CA ALA A 322 -7.89 0.92 9.76
C ALA A 322 -6.40 1.11 9.51
N ILE A 323 -5.92 0.76 8.32
CA ILE A 323 -4.55 0.97 7.85
C ILE A 323 -4.58 2.15 6.88
N LEU A 324 -3.98 3.29 7.27
CA LEU A 324 -4.13 4.56 6.57
C LEU A 324 -2.78 5.22 6.25
N GLY A 325 -2.64 5.75 5.03
CA GLY A 325 -1.50 6.54 4.62
C GLY A 325 -1.41 7.86 5.39
N ILE A 326 -0.20 8.22 5.86
CA ILE A 326 0.07 9.48 6.57
C ILE A 326 1.23 10.27 5.97
N GLY A 327 1.94 9.73 4.98
CA GLY A 327 3.11 10.33 4.33
C GLY A 327 2.83 10.80 2.91
N ALA A 328 3.83 11.41 2.29
CA ALA A 328 3.76 12.04 0.98
C ALA A 328 2.75 13.19 0.91
N TYR A 329 2.66 14.03 1.97
CA TYR A 329 1.63 15.05 2.08
C TYR A 329 2.14 16.49 1.89
N GLN A 330 3.46 16.72 1.81
CA GLN A 330 4.01 18.05 1.58
C GLN A 330 4.56 18.23 0.14
N PRO A 331 4.35 19.40 -0.48
CA PRO A 331 3.54 20.51 0.02
C PRO A 331 2.04 20.21 -0.12
N GLU A 332 1.24 20.55 0.89
CA GLU A 332 -0.19 20.20 0.94
C GLU A 332 -0.95 20.63 -0.32
N TRP A 333 -0.74 21.86 -0.82
CA TRP A 333 -1.43 22.38 -2.01
C TRP A 333 -1.31 21.45 -3.24
N PHE A 334 -0.28 20.60 -3.29
CA PHE A 334 -0.03 19.69 -4.40
C PHE A 334 -0.40 18.24 -4.04
N MET A 335 -0.16 17.81 -2.80
CA MET A 335 -0.28 16.43 -2.37
C MET A 335 -1.65 16.07 -1.80
N GLU A 336 -2.37 17.00 -1.15
CA GLU A 336 -3.61 16.72 -0.39
C GLU A 336 -4.74 16.08 -1.21
N SER A 337 -4.73 16.27 -2.52
CA SER A 337 -5.71 15.63 -3.41
C SER A 337 -5.51 14.11 -3.55
N ASN A 338 -4.34 13.61 -3.18
CA ASN A 338 -3.94 12.23 -3.44
C ASN A 338 -3.40 11.50 -2.20
N HIS A 339 -2.92 12.25 -1.20
CA HIS A 339 -2.33 11.72 0.03
C HIS A 339 -2.84 12.51 1.23
N SER A 340 -3.00 11.86 2.36
CA SER A 340 -3.46 12.48 3.59
C SER A 340 -2.29 12.90 4.48
N SER A 341 -2.35 14.11 5.03
CA SER A 341 -1.49 14.50 6.15
C SER A 341 -1.87 13.68 7.40
N PRO A 342 -1.00 13.59 8.43
CA PRO A 342 -1.31 12.91 9.68
C PRO A 342 -2.64 13.35 10.31
N ALA A 343 -2.95 14.65 10.26
CA ALA A 343 -4.21 15.19 10.78
C ALA A 343 -5.43 14.74 9.95
N LYS A 344 -5.31 14.70 8.62
CA LYS A 344 -6.37 14.21 7.73
C LYS A 344 -6.57 12.71 7.84
N ALA A 345 -5.49 11.93 7.99
CA ALA A 345 -5.57 10.50 8.24
C ALA A 345 -6.21 10.18 9.61
N TYR A 346 -5.89 10.96 10.64
CA TYR A 346 -6.57 10.86 11.93
C TYR A 346 -8.08 11.16 11.81
N GLN A 347 -8.47 12.19 11.05
CA GLN A 347 -9.88 12.47 10.76
C GLN A 347 -10.54 11.31 9.99
N SER A 348 -9.84 10.73 8.99
CA SER A 348 -10.32 9.55 8.26
C SER A 348 -10.56 8.35 9.18
N PHE A 349 -9.69 8.15 10.16
CA PHE A 349 -9.87 7.12 11.20
C PHE A 349 -11.16 7.33 12.00
N LEU A 350 -11.44 8.56 12.41
CA LEU A 350 -12.67 8.91 13.13
C LEU A 350 -13.90 8.71 12.25
N ASP A 351 -13.85 9.14 10.99
CA ASP A 351 -14.95 9.03 10.03
C ASP A 351 -15.27 7.56 9.70
N LEU A 352 -14.26 6.70 9.58
CA LEU A 352 -14.43 5.25 9.44
C LEU A 352 -15.08 4.61 10.68
N GLY A 353 -14.99 5.24 11.84
CA GLY A 353 -15.44 4.66 13.10
C GLY A 353 -14.67 3.40 13.50
N ALA A 354 -13.48 3.18 12.97
CA ALA A 354 -12.66 2.01 13.25
C ALA A 354 -12.23 1.98 14.73
N LYS A 355 -12.03 0.76 15.28
CA LYS A 355 -11.61 0.61 16.69
C LYS A 355 -10.16 1.02 16.89
N SER A 356 -9.28 0.70 15.94
CA SER A 356 -7.86 1.07 15.98
C SER A 356 -7.37 1.52 14.61
N MET A 357 -6.31 2.32 14.60
CA MET A 357 -5.64 2.83 13.41
C MET A 357 -4.17 2.45 13.43
N VAL A 358 -3.63 2.07 12.27
CA VAL A 358 -2.19 1.91 12.01
C VAL A 358 -1.80 2.82 10.85
N PRO A 359 -0.77 3.66 11.02
CA PRO A 359 -0.25 4.48 9.93
C PRO A 359 0.62 3.67 8.97
N MET A 360 0.60 4.05 7.71
CA MET A 360 1.48 3.53 6.66
C MET A 360 1.98 4.66 5.75
N HIS A 361 2.72 4.31 4.69
CA HIS A 361 3.17 5.21 3.63
C HIS A 361 4.14 6.31 4.08
N TYR A 362 4.94 6.03 5.12
CA TYR A 362 6.01 6.88 5.63
C TYR A 362 7.25 6.05 6.00
N GLY A 363 8.37 6.68 6.28
CA GLY A 363 9.56 6.02 6.85
C GLY A 363 10.28 5.04 5.92
N THR A 364 9.72 4.71 4.76
CA THR A 364 10.27 3.71 3.84
C THR A 364 10.84 4.33 2.57
N PHE A 365 10.12 5.23 1.93
CA PHE A 365 10.53 5.94 0.72
C PHE A 365 10.40 7.45 0.92
N ASP A 366 11.34 8.21 0.35
CA ASP A 366 11.32 9.68 0.35
C ASP A 366 10.57 10.16 -0.90
N LEU A 367 9.29 10.47 -0.76
CA LEU A 367 8.37 10.76 -1.87
C LEU A 367 8.02 12.24 -2.02
N SER A 368 8.26 13.05 -1.00
CA SER A 368 7.74 14.42 -0.92
C SER A 368 8.65 15.34 -0.12
N ASP A 369 8.16 16.52 0.26
CA ASP A 369 9.02 17.53 0.88
C ASP A 369 9.27 17.30 2.38
N GLU A 370 8.36 16.67 3.12
CA GLU A 370 8.49 16.42 4.56
C GLU A 370 9.66 15.49 4.91
N PRO A 371 10.23 15.60 6.12
CA PRO A 371 11.17 14.61 6.68
C PRO A 371 10.52 13.23 6.79
N ILE A 372 11.31 12.19 6.55
CA ILE A 372 10.79 10.83 6.38
C ILE A 372 10.13 10.24 7.64
N GLY A 373 10.53 10.68 8.83
CA GLY A 373 9.97 10.27 10.13
C GLY A 373 8.89 11.17 10.69
N GLU A 374 8.83 12.43 10.22
CA GLU A 374 7.93 13.46 10.75
C GLU A 374 6.43 13.05 10.74
N PRO A 375 5.91 12.33 9.73
CA PRO A 375 4.50 11.96 9.75
C PRO A 375 4.07 11.16 10.98
N ALA A 376 4.91 10.24 11.46
CA ALA A 376 4.61 9.45 12.65
C ALA A 376 4.66 10.29 13.93
N GLU A 377 5.62 11.20 14.03
CA GLU A 377 5.75 12.13 15.18
C GLU A 377 4.50 13.02 15.29
N LYS A 378 4.06 13.60 14.18
CA LYS A 378 2.84 14.40 14.13
C LYS A 378 1.59 13.61 14.48
N LEU A 379 1.47 12.38 13.96
CA LEU A 379 0.32 11.53 14.29
C LEU A 379 0.32 11.15 15.78
N LEU A 380 1.48 10.83 16.35
CA LEU A 380 1.61 10.55 17.80
C LEU A 380 1.20 11.75 18.64
N GLN A 381 1.64 12.95 18.28
CA GLN A 381 1.27 14.18 18.96
C GLN A 381 -0.26 14.38 18.95
N ILE A 382 -0.90 14.21 17.77
CA ILE A 382 -2.37 14.27 17.62
C ILE A 382 -3.04 13.23 18.52
N ALA A 383 -2.53 12.01 18.57
CA ALA A 383 -3.08 10.94 19.40
C ALA A 383 -2.96 11.24 20.91
N ILE A 384 -1.85 11.86 21.34
CA ILE A 384 -1.64 12.29 22.74
C ILE A 384 -2.65 13.38 23.11
N GLU A 385 -2.76 14.43 22.28
CA GLU A 385 -3.66 15.56 22.52
C GLU A 385 -5.14 15.11 22.60
N ASN A 386 -5.52 14.12 21.83
CA ASN A 386 -6.87 13.57 21.80
C ASN A 386 -7.09 12.37 22.73
N LYS A 387 -6.08 11.95 23.54
CA LYS A 387 -6.14 10.78 24.44
C LYS A 387 -6.45 9.47 23.70
N MET A 388 -5.92 9.32 22.50
CA MET A 388 -6.18 8.19 21.59
C MET A 388 -4.95 7.27 21.38
N THR A 389 -3.92 7.39 22.19
CA THR A 389 -2.66 6.61 22.07
C THR A 389 -2.86 5.09 22.14
N GLN A 390 -3.94 4.62 22.76
CA GLN A 390 -4.26 3.19 22.81
C GLN A 390 -4.96 2.69 21.51
N ARG A 391 -5.46 3.60 20.68
CA ARG A 391 -6.19 3.28 19.45
C ARG A 391 -5.39 3.65 18.20
N VAL A 392 -4.48 4.61 18.29
CA VAL A 392 -3.54 4.98 17.22
C VAL A 392 -2.23 4.23 17.47
N LEU A 393 -2.04 3.13 16.77
CA LEU A 393 -0.95 2.18 16.99
C LEU A 393 0.17 2.49 15.99
N ILE A 394 1.37 2.79 16.48
CA ILE A 394 2.57 3.03 15.65
C ILE A 394 3.52 1.84 15.85
N PRO A 395 3.40 0.76 15.07
CA PRO A 395 4.16 -0.46 15.28
C PRO A 395 5.61 -0.33 14.76
N ALA A 396 6.51 -1.10 15.36
CA ALA A 396 7.76 -1.45 14.71
C ALA A 396 7.50 -2.38 13.50
N LEU A 397 8.39 -2.38 12.51
CA LEU A 397 8.31 -3.30 11.37
C LEU A 397 8.32 -4.76 11.85
N GLY A 398 7.37 -5.56 11.40
CA GLY A 398 7.22 -6.96 11.79
C GLY A 398 6.53 -7.22 13.13
N GLN A 399 6.24 -6.19 13.92
CA GLN A 399 5.49 -6.34 15.18
C GLN A 399 4.07 -6.82 14.92
N ASN A 400 3.56 -7.74 15.78
CA ASN A 400 2.17 -8.16 15.68
C ASN A 400 1.20 -7.06 16.16
N ILE A 401 0.58 -6.39 15.21
CA ILE A 401 -0.35 -5.28 15.45
C ILE A 401 -1.60 -5.75 16.22
N MET A 402 -2.07 -6.98 15.97
CA MET A 402 -3.25 -7.51 16.67
C MET A 402 -3.01 -7.63 18.19
N ALA A 403 -1.77 -7.90 18.60
CA ALA A 403 -1.39 -7.94 20.00
C ALA A 403 -1.33 -6.55 20.68
N MET A 404 -1.26 -5.48 19.89
CA MET A 404 -1.26 -4.09 20.37
C MET A 404 -2.67 -3.52 20.53
N MET A 405 -3.68 -4.13 19.90
CA MET A 405 -5.05 -3.60 19.92
C MET A 405 -5.66 -3.69 21.32
N PRO A 406 -6.48 -2.73 21.72
CA PRO A 406 -7.25 -2.80 22.96
C PRO A 406 -8.08 -4.07 23.00
N LYS A 407 -8.13 -4.71 24.18
CA LYS A 407 -8.94 -5.91 24.44
C LYS A 407 -10.42 -5.55 24.58
#